data_5d91f0c10fdab672c67d40bb87a6cfe6
#
_entry.id   5d91f0c10fdab672c67d40bb87a6cfe6
#
_cell.length_a   1.000
_cell.length_b   1.000
_cell.length_c   1.000
_cell.angle_alpha   90.00
_cell.angle_beta   90.00
_cell.angle_gamma   90.00
#
_symmetry.space_group_name_H-M   'P 1'
#
loop_
_entity.id
_entity.type
_entity.pdbx_description
1 polymer ?
#
loop_
_entity_poly.entity_id
_entity_poly.type
_entity_poly.pdbx_seq_one_letter_code
_entity_poly.pdbx_strand_id
1 'polypeptide(L)'
;MAKVVVTGRDEEDGNRIVKDMTDKGQEAIFVLADVTKKAEIQAVVDKALEAYGQIDILYNGAGIHDAYDNAVELEEDLYDKLMAINVKAPYLASKAVIPHFIKQGRGVIINVGSQATQMAGPGGSAYVTSKHAVLGFTKQLAFDFGSQGIKVNILSPGFIETPMTDGIDDERLNRIPAKRAGKPEEIAALAVFLASDDSNYMHGSNVFMDGGWVLGRK
;
A
#
# COMPACT_ATOMS: atom_id res chain seq x y z
N MET A 1 -8.86 -18.26 8.05
CA MET A 1 -9.18 -16.82 8.13
C MET A 1 -7.89 -16.10 8.52
N ALA A 2 -7.58 -14.95 7.93
CA ALA A 2 -6.37 -14.22 8.28
C ALA A 2 -6.52 -13.56 9.66
N LYS A 3 -5.41 -13.50 10.42
CA LYS A 3 -5.28 -12.70 11.64
C LYS A 3 -4.62 -11.38 11.25
N VAL A 4 -5.15 -10.25 11.70
CA VAL A 4 -4.78 -8.94 11.16
C VAL A 4 -4.18 -8.06 12.26
N VAL A 5 -3.05 -7.44 11.95
CA VAL A 5 -2.51 -6.32 12.72
C VAL A 5 -2.77 -5.03 11.94
N VAL A 6 -3.69 -4.21 12.45
CA VAL A 6 -3.99 -2.88 11.93
C VAL A 6 -3.01 -1.90 12.57
N THR A 7 -2.39 -1.02 11.77
CA THR A 7 -1.51 0.01 12.29
C THR A 7 -1.82 1.37 11.67
N GLY A 8 -1.69 2.43 12.46
CA GLY A 8 -1.96 3.79 12.06
C GLY A 8 -1.63 4.77 13.18
N ARG A 9 -1.83 6.06 12.93
CA ARG A 9 -1.56 7.16 13.87
C ARG A 9 -2.80 7.64 14.63
N ASP A 10 -3.96 7.13 14.26
CA ASP A 10 -5.23 7.46 14.89
C ASP A 10 -5.73 6.25 15.66
N GLU A 11 -5.76 6.39 16.98
CA GLU A 11 -6.11 5.30 17.89
C GLU A 11 -7.63 5.02 17.87
N GLU A 12 -8.45 6.05 17.70
CA GLU A 12 -9.91 5.91 17.65
C GLU A 12 -10.33 5.16 16.38
N ASP A 13 -9.84 5.62 15.22
CA ASP A 13 -10.09 4.96 13.94
C ASP A 13 -9.55 3.52 13.92
N GLY A 14 -8.33 3.30 14.44
CA GLY A 14 -7.73 1.98 14.51
C GLY A 14 -8.55 1.00 15.35
N ASN A 15 -8.99 1.42 16.51
CA ASN A 15 -9.83 0.61 17.39
C ASN A 15 -11.23 0.37 16.80
N ARG A 16 -11.81 1.35 16.09
CA ARG A 16 -13.06 1.20 15.36
C ARG A 16 -12.95 0.13 14.28
N ILE A 17 -11.88 0.16 13.48
CA ILE A 17 -11.63 -0.85 12.43
C ILE A 17 -11.51 -2.25 13.03
N VAL A 18 -10.73 -2.40 14.11
CA VAL A 18 -10.58 -3.69 14.80
C VAL A 18 -11.92 -4.18 15.35
N LYS A 19 -12.71 -3.29 15.94
CA LYS A 19 -14.05 -3.65 16.42
C LYS A 19 -14.94 -4.14 15.27
N ASP A 20 -14.98 -3.45 14.13
CA ASP A 20 -15.76 -3.85 12.96
C ASP A 20 -15.34 -5.23 12.41
N MET A 21 -14.04 -5.55 12.50
CA MET A 21 -13.51 -6.86 12.10
C MET A 21 -13.90 -7.96 13.11
N THR A 22 -13.77 -7.69 14.40
CA THR A 22 -14.08 -8.66 15.46
C THR A 22 -15.58 -8.94 15.58
N ASP A 23 -16.43 -7.93 15.36
CA ASP A 23 -17.89 -8.10 15.29
C ASP A 23 -18.31 -9.03 14.13
N LYS A 24 -17.48 -9.16 13.09
CA LYS A 24 -17.63 -10.10 11.96
C LYS A 24 -16.95 -11.46 12.20
N GLY A 25 -16.46 -11.72 13.41
CA GLY A 25 -15.80 -12.97 13.78
C GLY A 25 -14.35 -13.10 13.28
N GLN A 26 -13.70 -12.00 12.91
CA GLN A 26 -12.29 -11.97 12.50
C GLN A 26 -11.38 -11.73 13.72
N GLU A 27 -10.14 -12.22 13.67
CA GLU A 27 -9.12 -11.90 14.68
C GLU A 27 -8.31 -10.69 14.22
N ALA A 28 -8.34 -9.61 14.99
CA ALA A 28 -7.58 -8.41 14.70
C ALA A 28 -7.09 -7.70 15.98
N ILE A 29 -5.95 -7.02 15.89
CA ILE A 29 -5.43 -6.10 16.91
C ILE A 29 -5.03 -4.78 16.26
N PHE A 30 -5.06 -3.69 17.03
CA PHE A 30 -4.53 -2.41 16.62
C PHE A 30 -3.20 -2.11 17.34
N VAL A 31 -2.24 -1.57 16.60
CA VAL A 31 -0.96 -1.08 17.14
C VAL A 31 -0.75 0.35 16.65
N LEU A 32 -0.77 1.30 17.57
CA LEU A 32 -0.49 2.71 17.28
C LEU A 32 0.96 2.87 16.84
N ALA A 33 1.19 3.41 15.64
CA ALA A 33 2.54 3.64 15.14
C ALA A 33 2.58 4.70 14.03
N ASP A 34 3.63 5.51 14.04
CA ASP A 34 4.06 6.36 12.93
C ASP A 34 5.02 5.56 12.06
N VAL A 35 4.58 5.22 10.86
CA VAL A 35 5.34 4.42 9.89
C VAL A 35 6.64 5.07 9.41
N THR A 36 6.86 6.37 9.69
CA THR A 36 8.13 7.05 9.41
C THR A 36 9.22 6.74 10.43
N LYS A 37 8.83 6.16 11.59
CA LYS A 37 9.73 5.88 12.70
C LYS A 37 10.09 4.39 12.77
N LYS A 38 11.37 4.09 12.52
CA LYS A 38 11.88 2.72 12.51
C LYS A 38 11.56 1.93 13.79
N ALA A 39 11.68 2.58 14.97
CA ALA A 39 11.42 1.91 16.24
C ALA A 39 9.94 1.53 16.41
N GLU A 40 9.02 2.37 15.93
CA GLU A 40 7.59 2.09 16.01
C GLU A 40 7.18 0.98 15.02
N ILE A 41 7.78 0.95 13.81
CA ILE A 41 7.59 -0.19 12.88
C ILE A 41 8.08 -1.50 13.51
N GLN A 42 9.24 -1.49 14.17
CA GLN A 42 9.74 -2.69 14.84
C GLN A 42 8.78 -3.14 15.95
N ALA A 43 8.23 -2.20 16.74
CA ALA A 43 7.24 -2.53 17.75
C ALA A 43 5.96 -3.16 17.17
N VAL A 44 5.51 -2.74 15.97
CA VAL A 44 4.40 -3.39 15.25
C VAL A 44 4.74 -4.82 14.91
N VAL A 45 5.94 -5.07 14.38
CA VAL A 45 6.41 -6.43 14.03
C VAL A 45 6.50 -7.32 15.27
N ASP A 46 7.07 -6.79 16.36
CA ASP A 46 7.20 -7.53 17.63
C ASP A 46 5.82 -7.89 18.20
N LYS A 47 4.85 -6.96 18.16
CA LYS A 47 3.48 -7.20 18.58
C LYS A 47 2.75 -8.22 17.71
N ALA A 48 2.97 -8.21 16.39
CA ALA A 48 2.41 -9.20 15.49
C ALA A 48 2.93 -10.62 15.84
N LEU A 49 4.22 -10.74 16.08
CA LEU A 49 4.85 -12.01 16.47
C LEU A 49 4.40 -12.47 17.87
N GLU A 50 4.27 -11.55 18.84
CA GLU A 50 3.75 -11.85 20.18
C GLU A 50 2.30 -12.38 20.11
N ALA A 51 1.43 -11.72 19.34
CA ALA A 51 0.03 -12.06 19.26
C ALA A 51 -0.26 -13.33 18.44
N TYR A 52 0.49 -13.53 17.34
CA TYR A 52 0.13 -14.54 16.33
C TYR A 52 1.26 -15.54 16.01
N GLY A 53 2.46 -15.35 16.54
CA GLY A 53 3.59 -16.25 16.39
C GLY A 53 4.33 -16.17 15.05
N GLN A 54 3.70 -15.59 14.02
CA GLN A 54 4.26 -15.46 12.67
C GLN A 54 3.70 -14.25 11.95
N ILE A 55 4.37 -13.85 10.86
CA ILE A 55 3.89 -12.88 9.88
C ILE A 55 3.95 -13.55 8.51
N ASP A 56 2.88 -13.56 7.74
CA ASP A 56 2.83 -14.14 6.40
C ASP A 56 2.74 -13.07 5.32
N ILE A 57 2.09 -11.93 5.62
CA ILE A 57 1.78 -10.89 4.66
C ILE A 57 2.11 -9.53 5.25
N LEU A 58 2.82 -8.70 4.48
CA LEU A 58 2.97 -7.26 4.72
C LEU A 58 2.19 -6.49 3.64
N TYR A 59 1.24 -5.65 4.07
CA TYR A 59 0.52 -4.72 3.21
C TYR A 59 0.95 -3.28 3.53
N ASN A 60 1.70 -2.65 2.63
CA ASN A 60 2.18 -1.28 2.75
C ASN A 60 1.19 -0.31 2.11
N GLY A 61 0.13 0.06 2.87
CA GLY A 61 -0.95 0.90 2.41
C GLY A 61 -0.87 2.37 2.84
N ALA A 62 -0.02 2.72 3.79
CA ALA A 62 0.13 4.10 4.23
C ALA A 62 0.66 5.02 3.11
N GLY A 63 0.05 6.19 2.96
CA GLY A 63 0.46 7.16 1.95
C GLY A 63 -0.26 8.49 2.10
N ILE A 64 0.37 9.54 1.58
CA ILE A 64 -0.20 10.89 1.48
C ILE A 64 -0.04 11.42 0.06
N HIS A 65 -0.80 12.47 -0.26
CA HIS A 65 -0.84 13.14 -1.56
C HIS A 65 -0.36 14.59 -1.42
N ASP A 66 0.19 15.17 -2.50
CA ASP A 66 0.74 16.51 -2.55
C ASP A 66 -0.20 17.57 -3.16
N ALA A 67 -1.51 17.29 -3.21
CA ALA A 67 -2.53 18.19 -3.75
C ALA A 67 -2.24 18.74 -5.17
N TYR A 68 -1.46 18.01 -5.98
CA TYR A 68 -1.08 18.36 -7.36
C TYR A 68 -0.05 19.49 -7.51
N ASP A 69 0.69 19.83 -6.47
CA ASP A 69 1.72 20.87 -6.53
C ASP A 69 2.79 20.53 -7.58
N ASN A 70 3.11 21.53 -8.43
CA ASN A 70 4.22 21.40 -9.37
C ASN A 70 5.56 21.63 -8.65
N ALA A 71 6.67 21.38 -9.35
CA ALA A 71 8.01 21.42 -8.76
C ALA A 71 8.47 22.81 -8.26
N VAL A 72 7.78 23.87 -8.64
CA VAL A 72 8.09 25.25 -8.19
C VAL A 72 7.29 25.62 -6.96
N GLU A 73 6.05 25.13 -6.87
CA GLU A 73 5.09 25.44 -5.80
C GLU A 73 5.23 24.50 -4.59
N LEU A 74 5.77 23.30 -4.81
CA LEU A 74 5.90 22.29 -3.78
C LEU A 74 6.94 22.69 -2.73
N GLU A 75 6.51 22.82 -1.48
CA GLU A 75 7.38 23.10 -0.34
C GLU A 75 8.26 21.87 -0.02
N GLU A 76 9.53 22.12 0.32
CA GLU A 76 10.52 21.08 0.63
C GLU A 76 10.07 20.17 1.80
N ASP A 77 9.49 20.73 2.84
CA ASP A 77 8.97 19.98 4.00
C ASP A 77 7.87 18.99 3.59
N LEU A 78 7.00 19.38 2.64
CA LEU A 78 5.97 18.48 2.12
C LEU A 78 6.58 17.38 1.26
N TYR A 79 7.58 17.71 0.43
CA TYR A 79 8.33 16.72 -0.35
C TYR A 79 8.97 15.68 0.58
N ASP A 80 9.72 16.11 1.58
CA ASP A 80 10.40 15.23 2.54
C ASP A 80 9.43 14.35 3.32
N LYS A 81 8.34 14.92 3.80
CA LYS A 81 7.28 14.20 4.49
C LYS A 81 6.67 13.13 3.61
N LEU A 82 6.39 13.46 2.35
CA LEU A 82 5.80 12.54 1.39
C LEU A 82 6.76 11.39 1.06
N MET A 83 8.03 11.69 0.82
CA MET A 83 9.06 10.66 0.59
C MET A 83 9.27 9.79 1.83
N ALA A 84 9.21 10.36 3.04
CA ALA A 84 9.30 9.59 4.27
C ALA A 84 8.15 8.59 4.43
N ILE A 85 6.92 9.00 4.13
CA ILE A 85 5.73 8.15 4.29
C ILE A 85 5.58 7.20 3.11
N ASN A 86 5.62 7.70 1.87
CA ASN A 86 5.29 6.90 0.70
C ASN A 86 6.42 5.94 0.26
N VAL A 87 7.68 6.27 0.56
CA VAL A 87 8.85 5.52 0.07
C VAL A 87 9.63 4.87 1.19
N LYS A 88 10.07 5.67 2.18
CA LYS A 88 10.92 5.17 3.26
C LYS A 88 10.18 4.21 4.19
N ALA A 89 8.90 4.47 4.49
CA ALA A 89 8.13 3.60 5.37
C ALA A 89 7.94 2.18 4.79
N PRO A 90 7.54 1.97 3.51
CA PRO A 90 7.54 0.64 2.91
C PRO A 90 8.90 -0.06 2.94
N TYR A 91 10.00 0.69 2.74
CA TYR A 91 11.35 0.14 2.89
C TYR A 91 11.62 -0.33 4.31
N LEU A 92 11.31 0.48 5.33
CA LEU A 92 11.54 0.13 6.73
C LEU A 92 10.70 -1.08 7.16
N ALA A 93 9.41 -1.11 6.79
CA ALA A 93 8.52 -2.23 7.09
C ALA A 93 8.97 -3.53 6.42
N SER A 94 9.32 -3.47 5.13
CA SER A 94 9.85 -4.63 4.40
C SER A 94 11.14 -5.14 5.04
N LYS A 95 12.06 -4.24 5.37
CA LYS A 95 13.32 -4.58 6.06
C LYS A 95 13.08 -5.28 7.41
N ALA A 96 12.04 -4.91 8.13
CA ALA A 96 11.72 -5.50 9.43
C ALA A 96 11.13 -6.91 9.30
N VAL A 97 10.30 -7.19 8.27
CA VAL A 97 9.63 -8.50 8.13
C VAL A 97 10.42 -9.52 7.32
N ILE A 98 11.25 -9.10 6.35
CA ILE A 98 11.98 -10.01 5.45
C ILE A 98 12.80 -11.07 6.19
N PRO A 99 13.54 -10.79 7.29
CA PRO A 99 14.26 -11.84 8.02
C PRO A 99 13.34 -12.95 8.56
N HIS A 100 12.11 -12.62 8.95
CA HIS A 100 11.11 -13.59 9.39
C HIS A 100 10.61 -14.43 8.21
N PHE A 101 10.31 -13.80 7.08
CA PHE A 101 9.90 -14.49 5.85
C PHE A 101 10.97 -15.46 5.35
N ILE A 102 12.26 -15.05 5.36
CA ILE A 102 13.39 -15.94 5.00
C ILE A 102 13.43 -17.14 5.92
N LYS A 103 13.30 -16.95 7.23
CA LYS A 103 13.28 -18.05 8.20
C LYS A 103 12.12 -19.01 8.00
N GLN A 104 10.96 -18.49 7.56
CA GLN A 104 9.75 -19.27 7.25
C GLN A 104 9.84 -19.97 5.88
N GLY A 105 10.73 -19.50 4.97
CA GLY A 105 10.78 -19.94 3.57
C GLY A 105 9.62 -19.44 2.73
N ARG A 106 8.83 -18.48 3.23
CA ARG A 106 7.70 -17.89 2.52
C ARG A 106 7.34 -16.51 3.09
N GLY A 107 6.76 -15.66 2.27
CA GLY A 107 6.20 -14.38 2.66
C GLY A 107 5.59 -13.65 1.48
N VAL A 108 4.70 -12.71 1.76
CA VAL A 108 4.08 -11.86 0.73
C VAL A 108 4.23 -10.40 1.12
N ILE A 109 4.69 -9.57 0.20
CA ILE A 109 4.70 -8.11 0.34
C ILE A 109 3.83 -7.51 -0.76
N ILE A 110 2.85 -6.71 -0.36
CA ILE A 110 2.00 -5.95 -1.27
C ILE A 110 2.24 -4.47 -0.98
N ASN A 111 2.86 -3.78 -1.93
CA ASN A 111 3.00 -2.33 -1.87
C ASN A 111 1.81 -1.65 -2.56
N VAL A 112 1.35 -0.52 -2.04
CA VAL A 112 0.29 0.26 -2.66
C VAL A 112 0.91 1.35 -3.53
N GLY A 113 0.77 1.15 -4.84
CA GLY A 113 1.13 2.10 -5.87
C GLY A 113 0.04 3.15 -6.13
N SER A 114 -0.14 3.42 -7.38
CA SER A 114 -1.17 4.29 -7.99
C SER A 114 -1.02 4.17 -9.50
N GLN A 115 -1.97 4.65 -10.27
CA GLN A 115 -1.73 4.97 -11.69
C GLN A 115 -0.50 5.89 -11.89
N ALA A 116 -0.13 6.67 -10.87
CA ALA A 116 1.10 7.47 -10.82
C ALA A 116 2.41 6.65 -10.82
N THR A 117 2.36 5.32 -10.80
CA THR A 117 3.52 4.45 -11.05
C THR A 117 3.91 4.36 -12.54
N GLN A 118 3.04 4.79 -13.43
CA GLN A 118 3.24 4.67 -14.87
C GLN A 118 3.04 5.97 -15.64
N MET A 119 2.30 6.94 -15.08
CA MET A 119 1.97 8.17 -15.78
C MET A 119 2.08 9.39 -14.87
N ALA A 120 2.26 10.55 -15.46
CA ALA A 120 2.12 11.84 -14.79
C ALA A 120 0.64 12.28 -14.73
N GLY A 121 0.31 13.19 -13.82
CA GLY A 121 -1.00 13.82 -13.71
C GLY A 121 -1.93 13.30 -12.61
N PRO A 122 -1.78 12.05 -12.08
CA PRO A 122 -2.57 11.62 -10.91
C PRO A 122 -2.08 12.18 -9.57
N GLY A 123 -1.22 13.17 -9.57
CA GLY A 123 -0.65 13.87 -8.42
C GLY A 123 0.38 14.87 -8.88
N GLY A 124 0.95 15.62 -7.96
CA GLY A 124 2.02 16.56 -8.19
C GLY A 124 3.41 15.90 -8.23
N SER A 125 4.43 16.74 -8.17
CA SER A 125 5.83 16.34 -8.37
C SER A 125 6.32 15.29 -7.36
N ALA A 126 6.01 15.45 -6.07
CA ALA A 126 6.45 14.52 -5.04
C ALA A 126 5.67 13.21 -5.09
N TYR A 127 4.35 13.26 -5.28
CA TYR A 127 3.52 12.07 -5.32
C TYR A 127 3.90 11.14 -6.47
N VAL A 128 3.98 11.67 -7.69
CA VAL A 128 4.38 10.90 -8.87
C VAL A 128 5.78 10.31 -8.70
N THR A 129 6.74 11.11 -8.21
CA THR A 129 8.10 10.63 -7.91
C THR A 129 8.07 9.49 -6.90
N SER A 130 7.32 9.62 -5.80
CA SER A 130 7.23 8.60 -4.76
C SER A 130 6.65 7.27 -5.28
N LYS A 131 5.61 7.33 -6.11
CA LYS A 131 4.97 6.12 -6.64
C LYS A 131 5.83 5.39 -7.68
N HIS A 132 6.61 6.11 -8.48
CA HIS A 132 7.65 5.50 -9.33
C HIS A 132 8.76 4.86 -8.49
N ALA A 133 9.18 5.52 -7.41
CA ALA A 133 10.19 4.96 -6.50
C ALA A 133 9.71 3.66 -5.84
N VAL A 134 8.47 3.58 -5.37
CA VAL A 134 7.89 2.35 -4.79
C VAL A 134 7.80 1.23 -5.82
N LEU A 135 7.49 1.53 -7.09
CA LEU A 135 7.51 0.53 -8.16
C LEU A 135 8.93 -0.04 -8.37
N GLY A 136 9.95 0.82 -8.43
CA GLY A 136 11.34 0.40 -8.53
C GLY A 136 11.75 -0.48 -7.34
N PHE A 137 11.40 -0.06 -6.12
CA PHE A 137 11.66 -0.81 -4.90
C PHE A 137 10.95 -2.18 -4.89
N THR A 138 9.69 -2.24 -5.32
CA THR A 138 8.93 -3.50 -5.44
C THR A 138 9.63 -4.51 -6.35
N LYS A 139 10.08 -4.05 -7.53
CA LYS A 139 10.81 -4.89 -8.49
C LYS A 139 12.13 -5.39 -7.91
N GLN A 140 12.87 -4.52 -7.22
CA GLN A 140 14.14 -4.90 -6.60
C GLN A 140 13.93 -5.94 -5.50
N LEU A 141 12.95 -5.76 -4.61
CA LEU A 141 12.64 -6.76 -3.58
C LEU A 141 12.23 -8.11 -4.19
N ALA A 142 11.41 -8.09 -5.25
CA ALA A 142 11.00 -9.32 -5.93
C ALA A 142 12.19 -10.06 -6.54
N PHE A 143 13.15 -9.33 -7.11
CA PHE A 143 14.37 -9.88 -7.67
C PHE A 143 15.29 -10.46 -6.58
N ASP A 144 15.51 -9.71 -5.48
CA ASP A 144 16.44 -10.10 -4.43
C ASP A 144 15.96 -11.31 -3.62
N PHE A 145 14.65 -11.40 -3.38
CA PHE A 145 14.09 -12.36 -2.41
C PHE A 145 13.13 -13.40 -3.01
N GLY A 146 12.84 -13.34 -4.30
CA GLY A 146 11.93 -14.29 -4.95
C GLY A 146 12.39 -15.75 -4.83
N SER A 147 13.69 -16.02 -4.96
CA SER A 147 14.28 -17.37 -4.78
C SER A 147 14.22 -17.88 -3.34
N GLN A 148 13.92 -17.02 -2.38
CA GLN A 148 13.77 -17.36 -0.96
C GLN A 148 12.28 -17.52 -0.56
N GLY A 149 11.38 -17.64 -1.54
CA GLY A 149 9.95 -17.85 -1.32
C GLY A 149 9.19 -16.57 -0.95
N ILE A 150 9.77 -15.38 -1.18
CA ILE A 150 9.10 -14.11 -0.88
C ILE A 150 8.51 -13.52 -2.15
N LYS A 151 7.19 -13.44 -2.20
CA LYS A 151 6.42 -12.85 -3.30
C LYS A 151 6.21 -11.36 -3.04
N VAL A 152 6.62 -10.52 -3.99
CA VAL A 152 6.48 -9.06 -3.85
C VAL A 152 5.81 -8.49 -5.09
N ASN A 153 4.69 -7.79 -4.91
CA ASN A 153 3.96 -7.13 -6.00
C ASN A 153 3.48 -5.74 -5.56
N ILE A 154 3.09 -4.93 -6.53
CA ILE A 154 2.49 -3.62 -6.28
C ILE A 154 1.08 -3.56 -6.86
N LEU A 155 0.12 -3.16 -6.03
CA LEU A 155 -1.26 -2.90 -6.38
C LEU A 155 -1.38 -1.41 -6.67
N SER A 156 -1.82 -1.06 -7.88
CA SER A 156 -1.89 0.32 -8.36
C SER A 156 -3.35 0.73 -8.63
N PRO A 157 -4.01 1.36 -7.63
CA PRO A 157 -5.37 1.84 -7.79
C PRO A 157 -5.46 3.02 -8.76
N GLY A 158 -6.62 3.17 -9.39
CA GLY A 158 -7.06 4.38 -10.02
C GLY A 158 -7.69 5.36 -9.03
N PHE A 159 -8.73 6.06 -9.46
CA PHE A 159 -9.54 6.90 -8.60
C PHE A 159 -10.53 6.03 -7.81
N ILE A 160 -10.40 6.00 -6.50
CA ILE A 160 -11.19 5.15 -5.59
C ILE A 160 -11.97 6.03 -4.62
N GLU A 161 -13.23 5.70 -4.37
CA GLU A 161 -14.11 6.38 -3.40
C GLU A 161 -13.57 6.18 -1.98
N THR A 162 -12.87 7.18 -1.46
CA THR A 162 -12.22 7.17 -0.14
C THR A 162 -12.24 8.58 0.46
N PRO A 163 -11.99 8.77 1.75
CA PRO A 163 -11.86 10.12 2.34
C PRO A 163 -10.81 11.00 1.65
N MET A 164 -9.79 10.42 1.00
CA MET A 164 -8.79 11.17 0.22
C MET A 164 -9.39 11.78 -1.05
N THR A 165 -10.45 11.21 -1.58
CA THR A 165 -11.10 11.61 -2.84
C THR A 165 -12.51 12.14 -2.63
N ASP A 166 -12.97 12.26 -1.38
CA ASP A 166 -14.29 12.73 -1.04
C ASP A 166 -14.47 14.20 -1.46
N GLY A 167 -15.66 14.51 -2.01
CA GLY A 167 -15.97 15.84 -2.53
C GLY A 167 -15.25 16.24 -3.81
N ILE A 168 -14.46 15.38 -4.42
CA ILE A 168 -13.84 15.63 -5.72
C ILE A 168 -14.79 15.17 -6.83
N ASP A 169 -15.46 16.14 -7.48
CA ASP A 169 -16.15 15.90 -8.74
C ASP A 169 -15.11 15.86 -9.87
N ASP A 170 -14.72 14.67 -10.27
CA ASP A 170 -13.67 14.50 -11.26
C ASP A 170 -14.26 14.21 -12.65
N GLU A 171 -14.43 15.26 -13.44
CA GLU A 171 -14.86 15.11 -14.84
C GLU A 171 -13.99 14.16 -15.67
N ARG A 172 -12.75 13.91 -15.22
CA ARG A 172 -11.85 12.95 -15.86
C ARG A 172 -12.42 11.53 -15.85
N LEU A 173 -13.27 11.19 -14.86
CA LEU A 173 -13.94 9.90 -14.79
C LEU A 173 -14.79 9.61 -16.03
N ASN A 174 -15.37 10.67 -16.63
CA ASN A 174 -16.17 10.53 -17.86
C ASN A 174 -15.32 10.14 -19.07
N ARG A 175 -13.99 10.23 -18.98
CA ARG A 175 -13.04 9.95 -20.06
C ARG A 175 -12.33 8.61 -19.91
N ILE A 176 -12.49 7.93 -18.79
CA ILE A 176 -11.92 6.58 -18.60
C ILE A 176 -12.91 5.51 -19.07
N PRO A 177 -12.44 4.32 -19.46
CA PRO A 177 -13.32 3.27 -19.98
C PRO A 177 -14.45 2.86 -19.03
N ALA A 178 -14.18 2.73 -17.74
CA ALA A 178 -15.17 2.35 -16.73
C ALA A 178 -16.19 3.44 -16.40
N LYS A 179 -15.90 4.71 -16.68
CA LYS A 179 -16.76 5.90 -16.43
C LYS A 179 -17.26 6.04 -14.99
N ARG A 180 -16.50 5.55 -14.04
CA ARG A 180 -16.79 5.64 -12.60
C ARG A 180 -15.52 5.54 -11.77
N ALA A 181 -15.62 5.98 -10.53
CA ALA A 181 -14.63 5.63 -9.52
C ALA A 181 -14.71 4.12 -9.18
N GLY A 182 -13.60 3.56 -8.71
CA GLY A 182 -13.57 2.24 -8.10
C GLY A 182 -14.03 2.29 -6.65
N LYS A 183 -14.44 1.15 -6.11
CA LYS A 183 -14.81 1.01 -4.70
C LYS A 183 -13.66 0.41 -3.88
N PRO A 184 -13.56 0.72 -2.59
CA PRO A 184 -12.56 0.12 -1.70
C PRO A 184 -12.59 -1.41 -1.71
N GLU A 185 -13.78 -2.03 -1.82
CA GLU A 185 -13.95 -3.48 -1.85
C GLU A 185 -13.33 -4.12 -3.10
N GLU A 186 -13.30 -3.40 -4.23
CA GLU A 186 -12.65 -3.88 -5.46
C GLU A 186 -11.13 -3.93 -5.24
N ILE A 187 -10.56 -2.93 -4.58
CA ILE A 187 -9.14 -2.91 -4.21
C ILE A 187 -8.80 -4.02 -3.20
N ALA A 188 -9.68 -4.22 -2.21
CA ALA A 188 -9.52 -5.28 -1.21
C ALA A 188 -9.52 -6.67 -1.87
N ALA A 189 -10.40 -6.91 -2.86
CA ALA A 189 -10.44 -8.17 -3.60
C ALA A 189 -9.11 -8.46 -4.33
N LEU A 190 -8.51 -7.43 -4.97
CA LEU A 190 -7.20 -7.58 -5.61
C LEU A 190 -6.08 -7.81 -4.56
N ALA A 191 -6.13 -7.14 -3.41
CA ALA A 191 -5.17 -7.36 -2.34
C ALA A 191 -5.23 -8.81 -1.83
N VAL A 192 -6.45 -9.37 -1.65
CA VAL A 192 -6.65 -10.77 -1.26
C VAL A 192 -6.09 -11.72 -2.32
N PHE A 193 -6.34 -11.48 -3.61
CA PHE A 193 -5.77 -12.27 -4.70
C PHE A 193 -4.24 -12.23 -4.67
N LEU A 194 -3.64 -11.05 -4.56
CA LEU A 194 -2.17 -10.91 -4.49
C LEU A 194 -1.57 -11.56 -3.24
N ALA A 195 -2.32 -11.65 -2.16
CA ALA A 195 -1.91 -12.32 -0.93
C ALA A 195 -2.01 -13.85 -1.01
N SER A 196 -2.90 -14.37 -1.86
CA SER A 196 -3.20 -15.79 -1.97
C SER A 196 -2.18 -16.57 -2.81
N ASP A 197 -2.30 -17.90 -2.77
CA ASP A 197 -1.50 -18.82 -3.59
C ASP A 197 -1.85 -18.74 -5.08
N ASP A 198 -3.02 -18.23 -5.44
CA ASP A 198 -3.46 -18.08 -6.84
C ASP A 198 -2.57 -17.10 -7.64
N SER A 199 -1.80 -16.26 -6.95
CA SER A 199 -0.84 -15.32 -7.54
C SER A 199 0.63 -15.72 -7.36
N ASN A 200 0.93 -16.99 -7.04
CA ASN A 200 2.30 -17.41 -6.68
C ASN A 200 3.34 -17.27 -7.80
N TYR A 201 2.92 -17.17 -9.06
CA TYR A 201 3.84 -16.92 -10.17
C TYR A 201 3.98 -15.42 -10.53
N MET A 202 3.40 -14.53 -9.72
CA MET A 202 3.49 -13.08 -9.92
C MET A 202 4.57 -12.50 -9.00
N HIS A 203 5.65 -11.98 -9.59
CA HIS A 203 6.76 -11.33 -8.88
C HIS A 203 7.12 -10.01 -9.55
N GLY A 204 7.17 -8.92 -8.78
CA GLY A 204 7.51 -7.58 -9.27
C GLY A 204 6.46 -6.96 -10.18
N SER A 205 5.27 -7.55 -10.25
CA SER A 205 4.20 -7.09 -11.12
C SER A 205 3.55 -5.82 -10.61
N ASN A 206 3.29 -4.88 -11.54
CA ASN A 206 2.47 -3.70 -11.30
C ASN A 206 1.05 -3.98 -11.78
N VAL A 207 0.12 -4.20 -10.84
CA VAL A 207 -1.24 -4.61 -11.16
C VAL A 207 -2.18 -3.42 -10.98
N PHE A 208 -2.70 -2.93 -12.08
CA PHE A 208 -3.64 -1.81 -12.10
C PHE A 208 -5.08 -2.28 -11.84
N MET A 209 -5.77 -1.54 -10.97
CA MET A 209 -7.21 -1.59 -10.80
C MET A 209 -7.74 -0.15 -10.85
N ASP A 210 -7.87 0.38 -12.06
CA ASP A 210 -8.00 1.80 -12.35
C ASP A 210 -9.12 2.14 -13.35
N GLY A 211 -9.98 1.19 -13.65
CA GLY A 211 -11.05 1.37 -14.62
C GLY A 211 -10.56 1.58 -16.06
N GLY A 212 -9.30 1.26 -16.34
CA GLY A 212 -8.67 1.45 -17.64
C GLY A 212 -8.03 2.84 -17.82
N TRP A 213 -7.83 3.59 -16.75
CA TRP A 213 -7.28 4.95 -16.82
C TRP A 213 -5.92 5.01 -17.51
N VAL A 214 -5.00 4.09 -17.19
CA VAL A 214 -3.65 4.07 -17.77
C VAL A 214 -3.62 3.67 -19.25
N LEU A 215 -4.72 3.15 -19.79
CA LEU A 215 -4.83 2.82 -21.23
C LEU A 215 -4.95 4.07 -22.12
N GLY A 216 -5.29 5.21 -21.54
CA GLY A 216 -5.53 6.46 -22.25
C GLY A 216 -6.95 7.00 -22.06
N ARG A 217 -7.21 8.12 -22.71
CA ARG A 217 -8.52 8.83 -22.65
C ARG A 217 -9.19 8.78 -24.01
N LYS A 218 -10.48 8.56 -24.02
CA LYS A 218 -11.33 8.70 -25.21
C LYS A 218 -11.85 10.13 -25.32
#